data_a36253869e7dd43c2c082339faab697b
#
_entry.id   a36253869e7dd43c2c082339faab697b
#
_cell.length_a   1.000
_cell.length_b   1.000
_cell.length_c   1.000
_cell.angle_alpha   90.00
_cell.angle_beta   90.00
_cell.angle_gamma   90.00
#
_symmetry.space_group_name_H-M   'P 1'
#
loop_
_entity.id
_entity.type
_entity.pdbx_description
1 polymer ?
#
loop_
_entity_poly.entity_id
_entity_poly.type
_entity_poly.pdbx_seq_one_letter_code
_entity_poly.pdbx_strand_id
1 'polypeptide(L)'
;MKKLIQLFIVSLVILSSVSGQEYKKKFIKGNISDKTAAVREASGQEGIWLSQKAIEFVLENNDIIGTDRDMDGLAVAAVLSLPNDYVAGLSETDKNAVMDKFILLFDKFSRSNTVQIAVQSKVLSLKDIMNTQPFTDVLNKFLQSPQVLSSDSSLLKSVINSLGFIGNNISFSILYNDLNDKRYSAYYSDIEITIKKLIPVSMNEVLHIVRSKDSANTQRIFNIVKQADITTNNLCEIAENILIESPLISLQFEALSILNAHKWTRASNSVLAFFAASQKNFQNGLIEEAQFVELINSLVNLSPLDAVSPLIKFLGELNSQLEYNNTVSQDVVLAVINSLGAIGDKSAFDALLSVTYLNYPEPVLSAARQALAGLRW
;
A
#
# COMPACT_ATOMS: atom_id res chain seq x y z
N MET A 1 19.07 -37.64 -45.55
CA MET A 1 18.50 -36.84 -44.46
C MET A 1 18.94 -35.37 -44.47
N LYS A 2 20.22 -34.99 -44.51
CA LYS A 2 20.62 -33.56 -44.51
C LYS A 2 20.03 -32.70 -45.65
N LYS A 3 19.91 -33.22 -46.88
CA LYS A 3 19.30 -32.46 -47.99
C LYS A 3 17.79 -32.30 -47.88
N LEU A 4 17.06 -33.24 -47.25
CA LEU A 4 15.63 -33.10 -46.99
C LEU A 4 15.34 -32.03 -45.89
N ILE A 5 16.18 -31.98 -44.87
CA ILE A 5 16.07 -30.98 -43.79
C ILE A 5 16.37 -29.57 -44.33
N GLN A 6 17.37 -29.41 -45.21
CA GLN A 6 17.64 -28.12 -45.86
C GLN A 6 16.49 -27.68 -46.78
N LEU A 7 15.85 -28.61 -47.51
CA LEU A 7 14.71 -28.29 -48.36
C LEU A 7 13.49 -27.87 -47.51
N PHE A 8 13.30 -28.53 -46.36
CA PHE A 8 12.20 -28.20 -45.44
C PHE A 8 12.40 -26.82 -44.77
N ILE A 9 13.64 -26.48 -44.38
CA ILE A 9 13.98 -25.17 -43.84
C ILE A 9 13.84 -24.07 -44.89
N VAL A 10 14.28 -24.31 -46.11
CA VAL A 10 14.14 -23.32 -47.20
C VAL A 10 12.67 -23.14 -47.60
N SER A 11 11.85 -24.20 -47.61
CA SER A 11 10.42 -24.07 -47.87
C SER A 11 9.68 -23.37 -46.76
N LEU A 12 10.06 -23.54 -45.48
CA LEU A 12 9.46 -22.81 -44.34
C LEU A 12 9.80 -21.32 -44.39
N VAL A 13 11.04 -20.96 -44.75
CA VAL A 13 11.49 -19.57 -44.89
C VAL A 13 10.80 -18.88 -46.09
N ILE A 14 10.60 -19.60 -47.19
CA ILE A 14 9.88 -19.04 -48.35
C ILE A 14 8.39 -18.88 -48.06
N LEU A 15 7.75 -19.82 -47.36
CA LEU A 15 6.33 -19.68 -46.93
C LEU A 15 6.11 -18.50 -45.98
N SER A 16 7.05 -18.28 -45.05
CA SER A 16 6.97 -17.15 -44.13
C SER A 16 7.18 -15.78 -44.82
N SER A 17 8.03 -15.72 -45.84
CA SER A 17 8.26 -14.49 -46.60
C SER A 17 7.12 -14.15 -47.57
N VAL A 18 6.40 -15.14 -48.09
CA VAL A 18 5.24 -14.94 -48.99
C VAL A 18 4.01 -14.46 -48.17
N SER A 19 3.77 -15.05 -47.02
CA SER A 19 2.68 -14.59 -46.13
C SER A 19 2.90 -13.17 -45.65
N GLY A 20 4.15 -12.80 -45.37
CA GLY A 20 4.54 -11.48 -44.91
C GLY A 20 4.21 -10.35 -45.89
N GLN A 21 4.49 -10.57 -47.16
CA GLN A 21 4.11 -9.58 -48.19
C GLN A 21 2.60 -9.42 -48.35
N GLU A 22 1.84 -10.47 -48.05
CA GLU A 22 0.38 -10.48 -48.15
C GLU A 22 -0.25 -9.56 -47.08
N TYR A 23 0.17 -9.65 -45.78
CA TYR A 23 -0.35 -8.79 -44.72
C TYR A 23 0.01 -7.32 -44.92
N LYS A 24 1.23 -7.01 -45.37
CA LYS A 24 1.62 -5.62 -45.73
C LYS A 24 0.75 -5.08 -46.85
N LYS A 25 0.51 -5.88 -47.90
CA LYS A 25 -0.35 -5.48 -49.02
C LYS A 25 -1.78 -5.24 -48.57
N LYS A 26 -2.33 -6.14 -47.73
CA LYS A 26 -3.66 -6.03 -47.13
C LYS A 26 -3.77 -4.77 -46.29
N PHE A 27 -2.76 -4.46 -45.48
CA PHE A 27 -2.70 -3.24 -44.67
C PHE A 27 -2.64 -1.97 -45.53
N ILE A 28 -1.80 -1.91 -46.57
CA ILE A 28 -1.63 -0.71 -47.39
C ILE A 28 -2.87 -0.43 -48.24
N LYS A 29 -3.45 -1.46 -48.87
CA LYS A 29 -4.50 -1.30 -49.92
C LYS A 29 -5.91 -1.57 -49.40
N GLY A 30 -6.05 -2.22 -48.25
CA GLY A 30 -7.36 -2.60 -47.69
C GLY A 30 -8.06 -1.46 -46.97
N ASN A 31 -9.32 -1.65 -46.68
CA ASN A 31 -10.13 -0.80 -45.79
C ASN A 31 -9.67 -0.97 -44.31
N ILE A 32 -10.29 -0.25 -43.37
CA ILE A 32 -9.91 -0.28 -41.95
C ILE A 32 -10.04 -1.68 -41.34
N SER A 33 -11.11 -2.41 -41.68
CA SER A 33 -11.30 -3.79 -41.23
C SER A 33 -10.20 -4.73 -41.74
N ASP A 34 -9.78 -4.59 -43.02
CA ASP A 34 -8.66 -5.33 -43.59
C ASP A 34 -7.33 -5.02 -42.90
N LYS A 35 -7.10 -3.72 -42.59
CA LYS A 35 -5.92 -3.30 -41.81
C LYS A 35 -5.90 -3.93 -40.43
N THR A 36 -7.06 -3.94 -39.75
CA THR A 36 -7.22 -4.54 -38.42
C THR A 36 -6.91 -6.06 -38.46
N ALA A 37 -7.46 -6.76 -39.46
CA ALA A 37 -7.18 -8.19 -39.64
C ALA A 37 -5.69 -8.44 -39.89
N ALA A 38 -5.06 -7.65 -40.78
CA ALA A 38 -3.63 -7.79 -41.06
C ALA A 38 -2.76 -7.60 -39.81
N VAL A 39 -3.08 -6.62 -38.96
CA VAL A 39 -2.35 -6.38 -37.69
C VAL A 39 -2.51 -7.53 -36.68
N ARG A 40 -3.71 -8.11 -36.59
CA ARG A 40 -3.99 -9.22 -35.66
C ARG A 40 -3.36 -10.55 -36.10
N GLU A 41 -3.29 -10.80 -37.39
CA GLU A 41 -2.86 -12.07 -37.95
C GLU A 41 -1.33 -12.13 -38.15
N ALA A 42 -0.67 -11.00 -38.33
CA ALA A 42 0.76 -10.93 -38.53
C ALA A 42 1.56 -11.19 -37.24
N SER A 43 2.75 -11.78 -37.39
CA SER A 43 3.65 -12.10 -36.29
C SER A 43 5.10 -11.76 -36.64
N GLY A 44 5.99 -11.86 -35.65
CA GLY A 44 7.42 -11.60 -35.82
C GLY A 44 7.69 -10.14 -36.27
N GLN A 45 8.70 -9.95 -37.10
CA GLN A 45 9.14 -8.62 -37.57
C GLN A 45 8.05 -7.88 -38.36
N GLU A 46 7.21 -8.61 -39.07
CA GLU A 46 6.11 -8.02 -39.81
C GLU A 46 5.01 -7.53 -38.91
N GLY A 47 4.63 -8.32 -37.87
CA GLY A 47 3.67 -7.92 -36.87
C GLY A 47 4.12 -6.63 -36.13
N ILE A 48 5.41 -6.52 -35.80
CA ILE A 48 6.00 -5.30 -35.22
C ILE A 48 5.80 -4.10 -36.15
N TRP A 49 6.21 -4.25 -37.42
CA TRP A 49 6.09 -3.18 -38.40
C TRP A 49 4.64 -2.75 -38.60
N LEU A 50 3.70 -3.73 -38.70
CA LEU A 50 2.28 -3.44 -38.87
C LEU A 50 1.68 -2.76 -37.66
N SER A 51 2.01 -3.18 -36.44
CA SER A 51 1.56 -2.54 -35.22
C SER A 51 2.02 -1.08 -35.15
N GLN A 52 3.29 -0.81 -35.46
CA GLN A 52 3.82 0.56 -35.50
C GLN A 52 3.13 1.42 -36.54
N LYS A 53 2.98 0.91 -37.78
CA LYS A 53 2.31 1.64 -38.86
C LYS A 53 0.82 1.85 -38.59
N ALA A 54 0.17 0.92 -37.90
CA ALA A 54 -1.21 1.10 -37.49
C ALA A 54 -1.35 2.18 -36.41
N ILE A 55 -0.45 2.20 -35.41
CA ILE A 55 -0.43 3.27 -34.41
C ILE A 55 -0.26 4.65 -35.10
N GLU A 56 0.68 4.77 -36.02
CA GLU A 56 0.87 6.02 -36.79
C GLU A 56 -0.39 6.37 -37.59
N PHE A 57 -0.94 5.42 -38.32
CA PHE A 57 -2.15 5.63 -39.13
C PHE A 57 -3.34 6.13 -38.30
N VAL A 58 -3.62 5.49 -37.14
CA VAL A 58 -4.77 5.89 -36.31
C VAL A 58 -4.55 7.27 -35.67
N LEU A 59 -3.31 7.62 -35.29
CA LEU A 59 -2.99 8.92 -34.72
C LEU A 59 -3.10 10.05 -35.77
N GLU A 60 -2.72 9.80 -37.02
CA GLU A 60 -2.78 10.77 -38.11
C GLU A 60 -4.21 10.98 -38.63
N ASN A 61 -5.04 9.94 -38.60
CA ASN A 61 -6.36 9.99 -39.23
C ASN A 61 -7.54 10.09 -38.23
N ASN A 62 -7.28 10.09 -36.91
CA ASN A 62 -8.34 10.15 -35.90
C ASN A 62 -9.22 11.42 -36.04
N ASP A 63 -8.64 12.55 -36.39
CA ASP A 63 -9.37 13.82 -36.52
C ASP A 63 -10.35 13.80 -37.69
N ILE A 64 -10.15 12.91 -38.67
CA ILE A 64 -10.98 12.78 -39.87
C ILE A 64 -12.01 11.67 -39.72
N ILE A 65 -11.61 10.52 -39.18
CA ILE A 65 -12.40 9.29 -39.11
C ILE A 65 -12.61 8.79 -37.67
N GLY A 66 -12.28 9.58 -36.67
CA GLY A 66 -12.26 9.14 -35.25
C GLY A 66 -13.62 8.80 -34.63
N THR A 67 -14.73 8.96 -35.39
CA THR A 67 -16.08 8.49 -35.00
C THR A 67 -16.39 7.09 -35.54
N ASP A 68 -15.52 6.51 -36.36
CA ASP A 68 -15.69 5.17 -36.93
C ASP A 68 -15.29 4.11 -35.92
N ARG A 69 -16.20 3.17 -35.61
CA ARG A 69 -15.91 2.04 -34.71
C ARG A 69 -14.84 1.09 -35.24
N ASP A 70 -14.66 1.02 -36.57
CA ASP A 70 -13.59 0.22 -37.17
C ASP A 70 -12.22 0.82 -36.86
N MET A 71 -12.13 2.15 -36.71
CA MET A 71 -10.91 2.83 -36.29
C MET A 71 -10.53 2.46 -34.84
N ASP A 72 -11.50 2.37 -33.93
CA ASP A 72 -11.29 1.87 -32.58
C ASP A 72 -10.72 0.44 -32.60
N GLY A 73 -11.29 -0.41 -33.45
CA GLY A 73 -10.83 -1.78 -33.63
C GLY A 73 -9.38 -1.88 -34.09
N LEU A 74 -8.99 -1.00 -35.03
CA LEU A 74 -7.61 -0.90 -35.50
C LEU A 74 -6.65 -0.37 -34.43
N ALA A 75 -7.07 0.65 -33.68
CA ALA A 75 -6.25 1.19 -32.57
C ALA A 75 -5.99 0.13 -31.49
N VAL A 76 -7.04 -0.60 -31.07
CA VAL A 76 -6.91 -1.71 -30.12
C VAL A 76 -5.98 -2.80 -30.64
N ALA A 77 -6.16 -3.23 -31.90
CA ALA A 77 -5.30 -4.23 -32.51
C ALA A 77 -3.84 -3.77 -32.55
N ALA A 78 -3.58 -2.54 -32.96
CA ALA A 78 -2.25 -1.96 -33.06
C ALA A 78 -1.52 -1.95 -31.72
N VAL A 79 -2.21 -1.50 -30.67
CA VAL A 79 -1.64 -1.40 -29.31
C VAL A 79 -1.34 -2.79 -28.73
N LEU A 80 -2.30 -3.71 -28.80
CA LEU A 80 -2.19 -5.03 -28.19
C LEU A 80 -1.24 -5.97 -28.95
N SER A 81 -1.13 -5.83 -30.26
CA SER A 81 -0.24 -6.68 -31.08
C SER A 81 1.23 -6.23 -31.05
N LEU A 82 1.57 -5.08 -30.47
CA LEU A 82 2.97 -4.67 -30.30
C LEU A 82 3.65 -5.58 -29.25
N PRO A 83 4.67 -6.40 -29.61
CA PRO A 83 5.26 -7.34 -28.65
C PRO A 83 6.02 -6.63 -27.52
N ASN A 84 5.91 -7.13 -26.29
CA ASN A 84 6.66 -6.61 -25.15
C ASN A 84 8.16 -6.77 -25.31
N ASP A 85 8.60 -7.92 -25.84
CA ASP A 85 10.03 -8.21 -26.07
C ASP A 85 10.65 -7.24 -27.08
N TYR A 86 9.88 -6.80 -28.08
CA TYR A 86 10.33 -5.75 -28.99
C TYR A 86 10.57 -4.43 -28.22
N VAL A 87 9.61 -4.00 -27.39
CA VAL A 87 9.76 -2.77 -26.58
C VAL A 87 10.93 -2.90 -25.61
N ALA A 88 11.12 -4.07 -25.00
CA ALA A 88 12.24 -4.35 -24.10
C ALA A 88 13.61 -4.14 -24.77
N GLY A 89 13.72 -4.47 -26.07
CA GLY A 89 14.95 -4.32 -26.86
C GLY A 89 15.23 -2.90 -27.36
N LEU A 90 14.32 -1.94 -27.14
CA LEU A 90 14.49 -0.54 -27.60
C LEU A 90 15.45 0.24 -26.70
N SER A 91 16.04 1.30 -27.25
CA SER A 91 16.72 2.33 -26.47
C SER A 91 15.73 3.07 -25.57
N GLU A 92 16.20 3.70 -24.48
CA GLU A 92 15.32 4.50 -23.59
C GLU A 92 14.63 5.64 -24.34
N THR A 93 15.30 6.27 -25.32
CA THR A 93 14.69 7.31 -26.16
C THR A 93 13.52 6.76 -26.98
N ASP A 94 13.68 5.57 -27.56
CA ASP A 94 12.64 4.93 -28.37
C ASP A 94 11.49 4.42 -27.48
N LYS A 95 11.78 3.91 -26.28
CA LYS A 95 10.76 3.56 -25.29
C LYS A 95 9.90 4.77 -24.91
N ASN A 96 10.53 5.92 -24.67
CA ASN A 96 9.81 7.16 -24.39
C ASN A 96 8.93 7.56 -25.58
N ALA A 97 9.41 7.45 -26.81
CA ALA A 97 8.62 7.73 -28.01
C ALA A 97 7.41 6.77 -28.15
N VAL A 98 7.55 5.51 -27.74
CA VAL A 98 6.42 4.55 -27.67
C VAL A 98 5.42 4.99 -26.58
N MET A 99 5.88 5.42 -25.41
CA MET A 99 5.02 5.92 -24.34
C MET A 99 4.25 7.16 -24.78
N ASP A 100 4.91 8.11 -25.45
CA ASP A 100 4.26 9.32 -25.98
C ASP A 100 3.14 8.95 -26.96
N LYS A 101 3.34 7.96 -27.82
CA LYS A 101 2.29 7.47 -28.72
C LYS A 101 1.12 6.85 -27.97
N PHE A 102 1.37 6.11 -26.88
CA PHE A 102 0.30 5.57 -26.03
C PHE A 102 -0.48 6.65 -25.30
N ILE A 103 0.20 7.68 -24.81
CA ILE A 103 -0.44 8.87 -24.22
C ILE A 103 -1.34 9.56 -25.25
N LEU A 104 -0.82 9.81 -26.44
CA LEU A 104 -1.59 10.42 -27.53
C LEU A 104 -2.81 9.58 -27.93
N LEU A 105 -2.69 8.24 -27.95
CA LEU A 105 -3.83 7.36 -28.22
C LEU A 105 -4.87 7.48 -27.11
N PHE A 106 -4.46 7.47 -25.86
CA PHE A 106 -5.38 7.62 -24.73
C PHE A 106 -6.16 8.93 -24.79
N ASP A 107 -5.50 10.03 -25.11
CA ASP A 107 -6.11 11.36 -25.18
C ASP A 107 -6.99 11.54 -26.43
N LYS A 108 -6.48 11.18 -27.60
CA LYS A 108 -7.22 11.34 -28.87
C LYS A 108 -8.45 10.46 -28.97
N PHE A 109 -8.41 9.26 -28.36
CA PHE A 109 -9.54 8.34 -28.31
C PHE A 109 -10.38 8.49 -27.03
N SER A 110 -10.50 9.72 -26.50
CA SER A 110 -11.27 10.01 -25.28
C SER A 110 -12.76 9.59 -25.33
N ARG A 111 -13.31 9.33 -26.53
CA ARG A 111 -14.67 8.83 -26.75
C ARG A 111 -14.77 7.30 -26.84
N SER A 112 -13.64 6.61 -26.85
CA SER A 112 -13.56 5.14 -26.97
C SER A 112 -12.95 4.52 -25.74
N ASN A 113 -13.80 4.10 -24.79
CA ASN A 113 -13.37 3.39 -23.59
C ASN A 113 -12.55 2.15 -23.93
N THR A 114 -12.91 1.45 -25.03
CA THR A 114 -12.22 0.24 -25.47
C THR A 114 -10.77 0.50 -25.82
N VAL A 115 -10.48 1.59 -26.55
CA VAL A 115 -9.11 2.00 -26.88
C VAL A 115 -8.36 2.43 -25.63
N GLN A 116 -8.97 3.26 -24.78
CA GLN A 116 -8.35 3.74 -23.55
C GLN A 116 -7.99 2.57 -22.60
N ILE A 117 -8.87 1.59 -22.45
CA ILE A 117 -8.61 0.39 -21.64
C ILE A 117 -7.51 -0.48 -22.27
N ALA A 118 -7.50 -0.63 -23.60
CA ALA A 118 -6.44 -1.38 -24.30
C ALA A 118 -5.07 -0.72 -24.11
N VAL A 119 -4.98 0.59 -24.20
CA VAL A 119 -3.74 1.35 -23.91
C VAL A 119 -3.30 1.13 -22.48
N GLN A 120 -4.19 1.26 -21.49
CA GLN A 120 -3.88 0.98 -20.09
C GLN A 120 -3.32 -0.43 -19.90
N SER A 121 -4.02 -1.44 -20.45
CA SER A 121 -3.58 -2.84 -20.37
C SER A 121 -2.20 -3.04 -20.96
N LYS A 122 -1.90 -2.37 -22.06
CA LYS A 122 -0.59 -2.44 -22.70
C LYS A 122 0.48 -1.79 -21.84
N VAL A 123 0.25 -0.59 -21.33
CA VAL A 123 1.21 0.10 -20.44
C VAL A 123 1.47 -0.73 -19.19
N LEU A 124 0.44 -1.32 -18.59
CA LEU A 124 0.60 -2.23 -17.43
C LEU A 124 1.48 -3.44 -17.76
N SER A 125 1.34 -4.01 -18.97
CA SER A 125 2.21 -5.13 -19.40
C SER A 125 3.67 -4.73 -19.60
N LEU A 126 3.94 -3.43 -19.74
CA LEU A 126 5.27 -2.86 -19.95
C LEU A 126 5.87 -2.18 -18.69
N LYS A 127 5.19 -2.23 -17.56
CA LYS A 127 5.56 -1.50 -16.34
C LYS A 127 6.98 -1.79 -15.81
N ASP A 128 7.47 -3.01 -16.03
CA ASP A 128 8.80 -3.45 -15.61
C ASP A 128 9.84 -3.28 -16.73
N ILE A 129 9.42 -2.78 -17.90
CA ILE A 129 10.24 -2.66 -19.13
C ILE A 129 10.60 -1.20 -19.42
N MET A 130 9.69 -0.29 -19.10
CA MET A 130 9.83 1.13 -19.42
C MET A 130 9.27 2.03 -18.32
N ASN A 131 9.71 3.30 -18.32
CA ASN A 131 9.17 4.29 -17.38
C ASN A 131 7.69 4.60 -17.66
N THR A 132 6.82 4.27 -16.71
CA THR A 132 5.37 4.51 -16.80
C THR A 132 4.92 5.82 -16.16
N GLN A 133 5.82 6.57 -15.53
CA GLN A 133 5.47 7.82 -14.84
C GLN A 133 4.70 8.84 -15.71
N PRO A 134 5.08 9.08 -17.00
CA PRO A 134 4.32 10.01 -17.84
C PRO A 134 2.86 9.57 -18.04
N PHE A 135 2.60 8.27 -18.14
CA PHE A 135 1.23 7.75 -18.26
C PHE A 135 0.48 7.80 -16.93
N THR A 136 1.17 7.58 -15.81
CA THR A 136 0.60 7.77 -14.46
C THR A 136 0.10 9.20 -14.29
N ASP A 137 0.85 10.20 -14.77
CA ASP A 137 0.44 11.62 -14.70
C ASP A 137 -0.82 11.89 -15.53
N VAL A 138 -0.97 11.23 -16.68
CA VAL A 138 -2.19 11.30 -17.50
C VAL A 138 -3.38 10.70 -16.75
N LEU A 139 -3.22 9.54 -16.12
CA LEU A 139 -4.28 8.91 -15.32
C LEU A 139 -4.66 9.75 -14.10
N ASN A 140 -3.69 10.35 -13.41
CA ASN A 140 -3.93 11.27 -12.29
C ASN A 140 -4.72 12.50 -12.76
N LYS A 141 -4.36 13.08 -13.90
CA LYS A 141 -5.08 14.21 -14.52
C LYS A 141 -6.50 13.82 -14.92
N PHE A 142 -6.70 12.59 -15.43
CA PHE A 142 -8.02 12.06 -15.75
C PHE A 142 -8.92 12.00 -14.50
N LEU A 143 -8.43 11.47 -13.38
CA LEU A 143 -9.18 11.42 -12.11
C LEU A 143 -9.54 12.81 -11.58
N GLN A 144 -8.70 13.81 -11.78
CA GLN A 144 -8.94 15.20 -11.38
C GLN A 144 -9.87 15.96 -12.32
N SER A 145 -10.23 15.38 -13.46
CA SER A 145 -11.13 16.01 -14.42
C SER A 145 -12.53 16.22 -13.84
N PRO A 146 -13.15 17.39 -14.02
CA PRO A 146 -14.53 17.64 -13.57
C PRO A 146 -15.55 16.66 -14.14
N GLN A 147 -15.23 16.02 -15.25
CA GLN A 147 -16.11 15.12 -16.00
C GLN A 147 -15.87 13.64 -15.67
N VAL A 148 -14.96 13.32 -14.75
CA VAL A 148 -14.56 11.94 -14.45
C VAL A 148 -15.75 11.05 -14.08
N LEU A 149 -16.71 11.55 -13.29
CA LEU A 149 -17.92 10.81 -12.89
C LEU A 149 -18.95 10.67 -14.01
N SER A 150 -18.83 11.41 -15.10
CA SER A 150 -19.64 11.26 -16.32
C SER A 150 -19.01 10.25 -17.29
N SER A 151 -17.80 9.79 -17.01
CA SER A 151 -17.12 8.76 -17.80
C SER A 151 -17.79 7.41 -17.61
N ASP A 152 -17.56 6.50 -18.55
CA ASP A 152 -18.00 5.12 -18.41
C ASP A 152 -17.41 4.47 -17.15
N SER A 153 -18.27 3.74 -16.42
CA SER A 153 -17.88 3.12 -15.15
C SER A 153 -16.77 2.08 -15.30
N SER A 154 -16.68 1.40 -16.45
CA SER A 154 -15.64 0.42 -16.72
C SER A 154 -14.29 1.09 -16.94
N LEU A 155 -14.27 2.25 -17.60
CA LEU A 155 -13.06 3.05 -17.78
C LEU A 155 -12.55 3.59 -16.43
N LEU A 156 -13.44 4.18 -15.62
CA LEU A 156 -13.04 4.72 -14.32
C LEU A 156 -12.48 3.63 -13.40
N LYS A 157 -13.13 2.46 -13.34
CA LYS A 157 -12.60 1.29 -12.61
C LYS A 157 -11.24 0.84 -13.14
N SER A 158 -11.08 0.82 -14.47
CA SER A 158 -9.81 0.46 -15.09
C SER A 158 -8.70 1.44 -14.70
N VAL A 159 -8.99 2.76 -14.69
CA VAL A 159 -8.02 3.80 -14.27
C VAL A 159 -7.63 3.63 -12.82
N ILE A 160 -8.62 3.50 -11.91
CA ILE A 160 -8.36 3.27 -10.47
C ILE A 160 -7.47 2.03 -10.28
N ASN A 161 -7.82 0.91 -10.90
CA ASN A 161 -7.06 -0.33 -10.78
C ASN A 161 -5.65 -0.22 -11.38
N SER A 162 -5.49 0.46 -12.51
CA SER A 162 -4.19 0.66 -13.15
C SER A 162 -3.23 1.43 -12.25
N LEU A 163 -3.71 2.47 -11.55
CA LEU A 163 -2.92 3.22 -10.59
C LEU A 163 -2.43 2.37 -9.41
N GLY A 164 -3.10 1.27 -9.09
CA GLY A 164 -2.60 0.31 -8.10
C GLY A 164 -1.32 -0.44 -8.51
N PHE A 165 -0.90 -0.33 -9.77
CA PHE A 165 0.31 -0.98 -10.29
C PHE A 165 1.39 0.00 -10.74
N ILE A 166 1.00 1.17 -11.24
CA ILE A 166 1.92 2.18 -11.77
C ILE A 166 1.78 3.54 -11.07
N GLY A 167 0.87 3.66 -10.11
CA GLY A 167 0.63 4.90 -9.38
C GLY A 167 1.75 5.28 -8.41
N ASN A 168 1.66 6.49 -7.91
CA ASN A 168 2.61 7.12 -7.01
C ASN A 168 1.89 7.78 -5.82
N ASN A 169 2.61 8.54 -5.02
CA ASN A 169 2.08 9.28 -3.88
C ASN A 169 1.00 10.32 -4.27
N ILE A 170 1.08 10.90 -5.49
CA ILE A 170 0.03 11.80 -6.00
C ILE A 170 -1.25 11.01 -6.26
N SER A 171 -1.13 9.82 -6.88
CA SER A 171 -2.25 8.90 -7.10
C SER A 171 -2.91 8.50 -5.78
N PHE A 172 -2.11 8.20 -4.76
CA PHE A 172 -2.59 7.90 -3.41
C PHE A 172 -3.42 9.07 -2.86
N SER A 173 -2.89 10.29 -2.93
CA SER A 173 -3.55 11.48 -2.37
C SER A 173 -4.89 11.76 -3.07
N ILE A 174 -4.95 11.63 -4.41
CA ILE A 174 -6.19 11.80 -5.18
C ILE A 174 -7.22 10.75 -4.74
N LEU A 175 -6.85 9.47 -4.77
CA LEU A 175 -7.74 8.37 -4.46
C LEU A 175 -8.19 8.39 -2.99
N TYR A 176 -7.33 8.81 -2.06
CA TYR A 176 -7.72 8.96 -0.66
C TYR A 176 -8.74 10.08 -0.46
N ASN A 177 -8.61 11.19 -1.20
CA ASN A 177 -9.60 12.25 -1.21
C ASN A 177 -10.94 11.77 -1.81
N ASP A 178 -10.89 11.00 -2.91
CA ASP A 178 -12.07 10.42 -3.54
C ASP A 178 -12.79 9.42 -2.62
N LEU A 179 -12.05 8.68 -1.79
CA LEU A 179 -12.60 7.79 -0.77
C LEU A 179 -13.41 8.56 0.30
N ASN A 180 -13.13 9.84 0.51
CA ASN A 180 -13.87 10.72 1.41
C ASN A 180 -15.06 11.44 0.72
N ASP A 181 -15.17 11.34 -0.60
CA ASP A 181 -16.24 11.95 -1.38
C ASP A 181 -17.35 10.95 -1.69
N LYS A 182 -18.56 11.20 -1.17
CA LYS A 182 -19.74 10.36 -1.39
C LYS A 182 -20.07 10.11 -2.87
N ARG A 183 -19.66 10.99 -3.77
CA ARG A 183 -19.86 10.84 -5.21
C ARG A 183 -19.16 9.59 -5.77
N TYR A 184 -18.08 9.15 -5.14
CA TYR A 184 -17.32 7.96 -5.51
C TYR A 184 -17.78 6.68 -4.79
N SER A 185 -18.90 6.70 -4.06
CA SER A 185 -19.34 5.55 -3.24
C SER A 185 -19.44 4.23 -4.00
N ALA A 186 -19.79 4.25 -5.28
CA ALA A 186 -19.83 3.06 -6.14
C ALA A 186 -18.45 2.45 -6.41
N TYR A 187 -17.37 3.18 -6.14
CA TYR A 187 -15.97 2.82 -6.41
C TYR A 187 -15.14 2.62 -5.13
N TYR A 188 -15.70 2.80 -3.94
CA TYR A 188 -14.94 2.73 -2.68
C TYR A 188 -14.14 1.44 -2.53
N SER A 189 -14.72 0.30 -2.91
CA SER A 189 -13.99 -0.98 -2.84
C SER A 189 -12.78 -1.02 -3.77
N ASP A 190 -12.92 -0.54 -5.01
CA ASP A 190 -11.82 -0.48 -5.98
C ASP A 190 -10.74 0.51 -5.50
N ILE A 191 -11.15 1.66 -4.96
CA ILE A 191 -10.25 2.69 -4.41
C ILE A 191 -9.46 2.14 -3.21
N GLU A 192 -10.12 1.48 -2.24
CA GLU A 192 -9.44 0.89 -1.08
C GLU A 192 -8.42 -0.18 -1.47
N ILE A 193 -8.76 -1.04 -2.42
CA ILE A 193 -7.83 -2.05 -2.95
C ILE A 193 -6.61 -1.37 -3.57
N THR A 194 -6.83 -0.28 -4.30
CA THR A 194 -5.75 0.48 -4.95
C THR A 194 -4.90 1.22 -3.92
N ILE A 195 -5.51 1.88 -2.95
CA ILE A 195 -4.79 2.56 -1.85
C ILE A 195 -3.89 1.58 -1.09
N LYS A 196 -4.36 0.36 -0.77
CA LYS A 196 -3.54 -0.67 -0.11
C LYS A 196 -2.25 -0.96 -0.88
N LYS A 197 -2.31 -1.00 -2.21
CA LYS A 197 -1.13 -1.21 -3.07
C LYS A 197 -0.21 0.02 -3.13
N LEU A 198 -0.75 1.22 -2.93
CA LEU A 198 0.01 2.48 -3.00
C LEU A 198 0.66 2.87 -1.67
N ILE A 199 0.21 2.33 -0.52
CA ILE A 199 0.79 2.64 0.79
C ILE A 199 2.33 2.52 0.80
N PRO A 200 2.96 1.46 0.27
CA PRO A 200 4.42 1.31 0.31
C PRO A 200 5.19 2.45 -0.35
N VAL A 201 4.62 3.10 -1.36
CA VAL A 201 5.23 4.21 -2.10
C VAL A 201 4.73 5.59 -1.63
N SER A 202 3.84 5.63 -0.62
CA SER A 202 3.14 6.84 -0.15
C SER A 202 3.21 7.00 1.38
N MET A 203 4.28 6.51 1.99
CA MET A 203 4.44 6.53 3.45
C MET A 203 4.36 7.94 4.05
N ASN A 204 4.91 8.94 3.37
CA ASN A 204 4.87 10.32 3.84
C ASN A 204 3.43 10.86 3.90
N GLU A 205 2.61 10.54 2.89
CA GLU A 205 1.21 10.93 2.81
C GLU A 205 0.39 10.24 3.91
N VAL A 206 0.64 8.95 4.17
CA VAL A 206 0.01 8.20 5.26
C VAL A 206 0.35 8.82 6.61
N LEU A 207 1.64 9.11 6.86
CA LEU A 207 2.08 9.76 8.10
C LEU A 207 1.52 11.18 8.24
N HIS A 208 1.36 11.91 7.13
CA HIS A 208 0.71 13.22 7.14
C HIS A 208 -0.75 13.13 7.60
N ILE A 209 -1.50 12.12 7.11
CA ILE A 209 -2.89 11.89 7.54
C ILE A 209 -2.94 11.58 9.04
N VAL A 210 -2.08 10.70 9.54
CA VAL A 210 -2.01 10.35 10.96
C VAL A 210 -1.71 11.58 11.83
N ARG A 211 -0.77 12.42 11.40
CA ARG A 211 -0.35 13.65 12.13
C ARG A 211 -1.36 14.80 12.03
N SER A 212 -2.35 14.71 11.15
CA SER A 212 -3.38 15.75 11.00
C SER A 212 -4.32 15.87 12.21
N LYS A 213 -4.28 14.89 13.13
CA LYS A 213 -5.16 14.78 14.32
C LYS A 213 -6.65 14.66 13.99
N ASP A 214 -6.99 14.36 12.75
CA ASP A 214 -8.34 14.00 12.34
C ASP A 214 -8.60 12.53 12.69
N SER A 215 -9.34 12.31 13.77
CA SER A 215 -9.62 10.97 14.29
C SER A 215 -10.30 10.05 13.28
N ALA A 216 -11.22 10.56 12.48
CA ALA A 216 -11.96 9.75 11.51
C ALA A 216 -11.06 9.31 10.36
N ASN A 217 -10.25 10.24 9.84
CA ASN A 217 -9.27 9.94 8.80
C ASN A 217 -8.14 9.03 9.31
N THR A 218 -7.65 9.25 10.54
CA THR A 218 -6.65 8.38 11.17
C THR A 218 -7.17 6.95 11.34
N GLN A 219 -8.40 6.79 11.85
CA GLN A 219 -9.03 5.47 11.99
C GLN A 219 -9.18 4.78 10.63
N ARG A 220 -9.65 5.50 9.61
CA ARG A 220 -9.85 4.95 8.27
C ARG A 220 -8.54 4.48 7.65
N ILE A 221 -7.53 5.37 7.63
CA ILE A 221 -6.24 5.00 7.03
C ILE A 221 -5.57 3.85 7.79
N PHE A 222 -5.67 3.82 9.11
CA PHE A 222 -5.10 2.74 9.92
C PHE A 222 -5.75 1.39 9.62
N ASN A 223 -7.08 1.36 9.41
CA ASN A 223 -7.78 0.14 9.01
C ASN A 223 -7.32 -0.36 7.63
N ILE A 224 -7.03 0.54 6.70
CA ILE A 224 -6.49 0.20 5.38
C ILE A 224 -5.05 -0.32 5.51
N VAL A 225 -4.21 0.36 6.29
CA VAL A 225 -2.81 0.00 6.54
C VAL A 225 -2.68 -1.41 7.12
N LYS A 226 -3.51 -1.77 8.12
CA LYS A 226 -3.51 -3.12 8.73
C LYS A 226 -3.78 -4.26 7.74
N GLN A 227 -4.35 -3.95 6.58
CA GLN A 227 -4.69 -4.92 5.54
C GLN A 227 -3.79 -4.80 4.30
N ALA A 228 -2.85 -3.85 4.29
CA ALA A 228 -1.93 -3.63 3.19
C ALA A 228 -0.70 -4.55 3.29
N ASP A 229 -0.12 -4.88 2.15
CA ASP A 229 1.15 -5.62 2.08
C ASP A 229 2.31 -4.63 2.25
N ILE A 230 2.67 -4.36 3.50
CA ILE A 230 3.75 -3.44 3.87
C ILE A 230 4.77 -4.13 4.78
N THR A 231 5.97 -3.58 4.81
CA THR A 231 7.02 -4.09 5.71
C THR A 231 6.63 -3.87 7.17
N THR A 232 7.11 -4.75 8.05
CA THR A 232 6.95 -4.59 9.51
C THR A 232 7.47 -3.23 9.98
N ASN A 233 8.57 -2.74 9.41
CA ASN A 233 9.12 -1.44 9.76
C ASN A 233 8.12 -0.31 9.47
N ASN A 234 7.52 -0.29 8.28
CA ASN A 234 6.53 0.72 7.91
C ASN A 234 5.27 0.64 8.79
N LEU A 235 4.79 -0.60 9.06
CA LEU A 235 3.65 -0.80 9.95
C LEU A 235 3.92 -0.26 11.36
N CYS A 236 5.08 -0.60 11.93
CA CYS A 236 5.46 -0.13 13.26
C CYS A 236 5.71 1.38 13.30
N GLU A 237 6.26 1.98 12.26
CA GLU A 237 6.43 3.44 12.17
C GLU A 237 5.07 4.17 12.15
N ILE A 238 4.10 3.66 11.40
CA ILE A 238 2.74 4.20 11.40
C ILE A 238 2.10 4.03 12.76
N ALA A 239 2.20 2.84 13.38
CA ALA A 239 1.66 2.56 14.70
C ALA A 239 2.28 3.48 15.77
N GLU A 240 3.59 3.71 15.74
CA GLU A 240 4.26 4.64 16.67
C GLU A 240 3.74 6.07 16.51
N ASN A 241 3.55 6.55 15.28
CA ASN A 241 2.96 7.88 15.05
C ASN A 241 1.51 7.95 15.55
N ILE A 242 0.71 6.88 15.40
CA ILE A 242 -0.66 6.83 15.95
C ILE A 242 -0.64 6.85 17.47
N LEU A 243 0.27 6.12 18.11
CA LEU A 243 0.45 6.13 19.56
C LEU A 243 0.71 7.55 20.10
N ILE A 244 1.51 8.34 19.36
CA ILE A 244 1.90 9.70 19.77
C ILE A 244 0.79 10.73 19.45
N GLU A 245 0.23 10.67 18.24
CA GLU A 245 -0.55 11.78 17.67
C GLU A 245 -2.07 11.59 17.78
N SER A 246 -2.55 10.35 17.93
CA SER A 246 -3.98 10.10 17.94
C SER A 246 -4.63 10.63 19.22
N PRO A 247 -5.72 11.40 19.10
CA PRO A 247 -6.53 11.80 20.27
C PRO A 247 -7.45 10.67 20.76
N LEU A 248 -7.59 9.57 20.01
CA LEU A 248 -8.43 8.43 20.37
C LEU A 248 -7.62 7.37 21.13
N ILE A 249 -7.95 7.21 22.41
CA ILE A 249 -7.30 6.21 23.28
C ILE A 249 -7.41 4.79 22.69
N SER A 250 -8.55 4.43 22.09
CA SER A 250 -8.72 3.12 21.47
C SER A 250 -7.73 2.86 20.33
N LEU A 251 -7.45 3.87 19.48
CA LEU A 251 -6.45 3.75 18.43
C LEU A 251 -5.02 3.64 18.98
N GLN A 252 -4.73 4.34 20.06
CA GLN A 252 -3.43 4.26 20.73
C GLN A 252 -3.18 2.85 21.27
N PHE A 253 -4.21 2.19 21.85
CA PHE A 253 -4.08 0.79 22.29
C PHE A 253 -3.97 -0.21 21.13
N GLU A 254 -4.70 0.00 20.02
CA GLU A 254 -4.50 -0.81 18.81
C GLU A 254 -3.05 -0.67 18.28
N ALA A 255 -2.51 0.54 18.25
CA ALA A 255 -1.15 0.80 17.85
C ALA A 255 -0.13 0.16 18.81
N LEU A 256 -0.35 0.27 20.13
CA LEU A 256 0.47 -0.38 21.15
C LEU A 256 0.52 -1.91 20.95
N SER A 257 -0.61 -2.54 20.67
CA SER A 257 -0.69 -3.97 20.43
C SER A 257 0.17 -4.40 19.23
N ILE A 258 0.16 -3.62 18.13
CA ILE A 258 1.03 -3.87 16.97
C ILE A 258 2.52 -3.73 17.36
N LEU A 259 2.88 -2.65 18.04
CA LEU A 259 4.26 -2.42 18.46
C LEU A 259 4.75 -3.56 19.39
N ASN A 260 3.91 -3.97 20.33
CA ASN A 260 4.20 -5.06 21.25
C ASN A 260 4.38 -6.41 20.54
N ALA A 261 3.49 -6.75 19.60
CA ALA A 261 3.56 -7.98 18.81
C ALA A 261 4.89 -8.09 18.04
N HIS A 262 5.41 -6.97 17.56
CA HIS A 262 6.67 -6.89 16.81
C HIS A 262 7.88 -6.53 17.68
N LYS A 263 7.72 -6.37 18.98
CA LYS A 263 8.78 -5.98 19.94
C LYS A 263 9.57 -4.75 19.45
N TRP A 264 8.84 -3.72 19.03
CA TRP A 264 9.41 -2.53 18.41
C TRP A 264 10.03 -1.58 19.44
N THR A 265 11.24 -1.90 19.88
CA THR A 265 11.96 -1.16 20.93
C THR A 265 12.34 0.27 20.55
N ARG A 266 12.31 0.63 19.25
CA ARG A 266 12.47 2.03 18.81
C ARG A 266 11.45 2.97 19.43
N ALA A 267 10.24 2.48 19.69
CA ALA A 267 9.16 3.24 20.31
C ALA A 267 9.31 3.39 21.84
N SER A 268 10.42 2.98 22.45
CA SER A 268 10.63 3.02 23.91
C SER A 268 10.19 4.35 24.53
N ASN A 269 10.70 5.47 24.04
CA ASN A 269 10.37 6.80 24.54
C ASN A 269 8.89 7.14 24.37
N SER A 270 8.31 6.81 23.23
CA SER A 270 6.89 7.07 22.90
C SER A 270 5.97 6.27 23.82
N VAL A 271 6.31 5.00 24.06
CA VAL A 271 5.54 4.10 24.94
C VAL A 271 5.65 4.54 26.40
N LEU A 272 6.80 4.97 26.87
CA LEU A 272 6.98 5.51 28.24
C LEU A 272 6.21 6.81 28.42
N ALA A 273 6.20 7.69 27.44
CA ALA A 273 5.37 8.90 27.48
C ALA A 273 3.88 8.56 27.51
N PHE A 274 3.46 7.56 26.72
CA PHE A 274 2.07 7.07 26.75
C PHE A 274 1.71 6.42 28.08
N PHE A 275 2.63 5.66 28.70
CA PHE A 275 2.44 5.09 30.02
C PHE A 275 2.25 6.19 31.09
N ALA A 276 3.08 7.21 31.10
CA ALA A 276 2.95 8.32 32.04
C ALA A 276 1.62 9.11 31.89
N ALA A 277 1.17 9.31 30.63
CA ALA A 277 -0.14 9.92 30.38
C ALA A 277 -1.29 9.00 30.80
N SER A 278 -1.15 7.69 30.55
CA SER A 278 -2.16 6.68 30.85
C SER A 278 -2.37 6.45 32.36
N GLN A 279 -1.35 6.68 33.19
CA GLN A 279 -1.52 6.67 34.65
C GLN A 279 -2.59 7.67 35.10
N LYS A 280 -2.55 8.89 34.58
CA LYS A 280 -3.56 9.93 34.90
C LYS A 280 -4.93 9.59 34.32
N ASN A 281 -4.94 9.07 33.09
CA ASN A 281 -6.19 8.68 32.43
C ASN A 281 -6.87 7.51 33.16
N PHE A 282 -6.12 6.54 33.65
CA PHE A 282 -6.62 5.44 34.46
C PHE A 282 -7.19 5.93 35.80
N GLN A 283 -6.46 6.79 36.52
CA GLN A 283 -6.95 7.41 37.76
C GLN A 283 -8.25 8.21 37.57
N ASN A 284 -8.43 8.80 36.38
CA ASN A 284 -9.63 9.53 36.01
C ASN A 284 -10.76 8.66 35.43
N GLY A 285 -10.57 7.34 35.34
CA GLY A 285 -11.54 6.40 34.77
C GLY A 285 -11.73 6.50 33.25
N LEU A 286 -10.75 7.07 32.53
CA LEU A 286 -10.77 7.21 31.07
C LEU A 286 -10.17 5.99 30.34
N ILE A 287 -9.47 5.12 31.06
CA ILE A 287 -8.88 3.88 30.57
C ILE A 287 -9.38 2.75 31.47
N GLU A 288 -9.80 1.66 30.85
CA GLU A 288 -10.19 0.45 31.55
C GLU A 288 -8.98 -0.24 32.18
N GLU A 289 -9.19 -0.93 33.29
CA GLU A 289 -8.14 -1.64 34.03
C GLU A 289 -7.39 -2.64 33.16
N ALA A 290 -8.11 -3.43 32.34
CA ALA A 290 -7.52 -4.40 31.44
C ALA A 290 -6.58 -3.74 30.41
N GLN A 291 -6.95 -2.58 29.87
CA GLN A 291 -6.11 -1.84 28.94
C GLN A 291 -4.85 -1.30 29.63
N PHE A 292 -4.98 -0.83 30.86
CA PHE A 292 -3.83 -0.29 31.59
C PHE A 292 -2.86 -1.43 31.99
N VAL A 293 -3.37 -2.61 32.36
CA VAL A 293 -2.58 -3.81 32.60
C VAL A 293 -1.84 -4.27 31.31
N GLU A 294 -2.53 -4.23 30.15
CA GLU A 294 -1.91 -4.53 28.85
C GLU A 294 -0.73 -3.59 28.56
N LEU A 295 -0.91 -2.29 28.81
CA LEU A 295 0.15 -1.30 28.62
C LEU A 295 1.36 -1.61 29.51
N ILE A 296 1.15 -1.87 30.81
CA ILE A 296 2.23 -2.22 31.74
C ILE A 296 2.99 -3.46 31.26
N ASN A 297 2.27 -4.52 30.88
CA ASN A 297 2.89 -5.74 30.36
C ASN A 297 3.68 -5.53 29.07
N SER A 298 3.22 -4.60 28.22
CA SER A 298 3.89 -4.26 26.96
C SER A 298 5.26 -3.60 27.15
N LEU A 299 5.49 -2.93 28.31
CA LEU A 299 6.77 -2.29 28.62
C LEU A 299 7.93 -3.28 28.66
N VAL A 300 7.69 -4.54 29.05
CA VAL A 300 8.72 -5.60 29.08
C VAL A 300 9.32 -5.84 27.69
N ASN A 301 8.50 -5.75 26.64
CA ASN A 301 8.94 -5.99 25.27
C ASN A 301 9.43 -4.72 24.57
N LEU A 302 8.83 -3.57 24.89
CA LEU A 302 9.01 -2.32 24.14
C LEU A 302 10.09 -1.39 24.79
N SER A 303 10.26 -1.50 26.10
CA SER A 303 11.16 -0.61 26.85
C SER A 303 11.81 -1.31 28.05
N PRO A 304 12.45 -2.49 27.87
CA PRO A 304 12.85 -3.35 29.01
C PRO A 304 13.84 -2.67 29.97
N LEU A 305 14.69 -1.77 29.49
CA LEU A 305 15.68 -1.09 30.36
C LEU A 305 15.10 0.21 30.93
N ASP A 306 14.47 1.02 30.10
CA ASP A 306 14.02 2.36 30.48
C ASP A 306 12.72 2.33 31.29
N ALA A 307 11.95 1.23 31.26
CA ALA A 307 10.71 1.06 32.02
C ALA A 307 10.94 0.76 33.50
N VAL A 308 12.13 0.31 33.89
CA VAL A 308 12.40 -0.11 35.29
C VAL A 308 12.13 1.03 36.27
N SER A 309 12.74 2.20 36.07
CA SER A 309 12.56 3.34 36.96
C SER A 309 11.11 3.88 37.03
N PRO A 310 10.40 4.06 35.91
CA PRO A 310 8.98 4.39 35.94
C PRO A 310 8.10 3.37 36.66
N LEU A 311 8.36 2.08 36.47
CA LEU A 311 7.61 1.00 37.14
C LEU A 311 7.89 0.97 38.66
N ILE A 312 9.15 1.13 39.07
CA ILE A 312 9.52 1.23 40.49
C ILE A 312 8.80 2.41 41.16
N LYS A 313 8.82 3.58 40.52
CA LYS A 313 8.12 4.76 41.01
C LYS A 313 6.63 4.52 41.16
N PHE A 314 6.01 3.93 40.13
CA PHE A 314 4.59 3.62 40.13
C PHE A 314 4.21 2.59 41.19
N LEU A 315 5.03 1.55 41.40
CA LEU A 315 4.84 0.58 42.48
C LEU A 315 4.90 1.27 43.87
N GLY A 316 5.83 2.20 44.06
CA GLY A 316 5.90 3.01 45.27
C GLY A 316 4.65 3.86 45.53
N GLU A 317 4.06 4.43 44.48
CA GLU A 317 2.80 5.16 44.56
C GLU A 317 1.64 4.26 44.97
N LEU A 318 1.54 3.04 44.38
CA LEU A 318 0.54 2.03 44.73
C LEU A 318 0.71 1.56 46.19
N ASN A 319 1.93 1.29 46.64
CA ASN A 319 2.24 0.90 48.02
C ASN A 319 1.80 2.00 48.99
N SER A 320 2.11 3.26 48.70
CA SER A 320 1.68 4.39 49.54
C SER A 320 0.16 4.54 49.61
N GLN A 321 -0.54 4.33 48.48
CA GLN A 321 -2.02 4.35 48.47
C GLN A 321 -2.59 3.26 49.39
N LEU A 322 -2.03 2.06 49.38
CA LEU A 322 -2.47 0.99 50.28
C LEU A 322 -2.21 1.31 51.75
N GLU A 323 -1.08 1.89 52.11
CA GLU A 323 -0.74 2.32 53.46
C GLU A 323 -1.73 3.35 54.01
N TYR A 324 -2.24 4.24 53.12
CA TYR A 324 -3.31 5.20 53.46
C TYR A 324 -4.73 4.61 53.44
N ASN A 325 -4.85 3.28 53.37
CA ASN A 325 -6.11 2.55 53.30
C ASN A 325 -6.97 2.88 52.07
N ASN A 326 -6.36 3.31 50.98
CA ASN A 326 -7.02 3.45 49.69
C ASN A 326 -7.15 2.10 49.00
N THR A 327 -8.21 1.94 48.22
CA THR A 327 -8.36 0.70 47.38
C THR A 327 -7.39 0.76 46.21
N VAL A 328 -6.55 -0.26 46.10
CA VAL A 328 -5.59 -0.42 44.98
C VAL A 328 -6.00 -1.64 44.15
N SER A 329 -5.98 -1.50 42.83
CA SER A 329 -6.28 -2.64 41.94
C SER A 329 -5.20 -3.72 42.08
N GLN A 330 -5.64 -4.94 42.42
CA GLN A 330 -4.75 -6.09 42.53
C GLN A 330 -4.11 -6.43 41.18
N ASP A 331 -4.85 -6.35 40.08
CA ASP A 331 -4.36 -6.72 38.76
C ASP A 331 -3.31 -5.75 38.26
N VAL A 332 -3.47 -4.48 38.54
CA VAL A 332 -2.46 -3.45 38.22
C VAL A 332 -1.16 -3.68 39.02
N VAL A 333 -1.27 -3.95 40.33
CA VAL A 333 -0.11 -4.25 41.17
C VAL A 333 0.61 -5.49 40.68
N LEU A 334 -0.11 -6.57 40.37
CA LEU A 334 0.44 -7.81 39.80
C LEU A 334 1.15 -7.56 38.47
N ALA A 335 0.55 -6.75 37.58
CA ALA A 335 1.16 -6.42 36.31
C ALA A 335 2.51 -5.69 36.50
N VAL A 336 2.61 -4.73 37.41
CA VAL A 336 3.85 -4.02 37.72
C VAL A 336 4.91 -4.96 38.28
N ILE A 337 4.55 -5.79 39.29
CA ILE A 337 5.47 -6.75 39.92
C ILE A 337 5.98 -7.77 38.90
N ASN A 338 5.08 -8.34 38.09
CA ASN A 338 5.44 -9.33 37.08
C ASN A 338 6.34 -8.71 35.99
N SER A 339 6.06 -7.46 35.59
CA SER A 339 6.89 -6.75 34.62
C SER A 339 8.30 -6.49 35.16
N LEU A 340 8.43 -6.01 36.40
CA LEU A 340 9.74 -5.81 37.06
C LEU A 340 10.49 -7.14 37.20
N GLY A 341 9.80 -8.22 37.59
CA GLY A 341 10.38 -9.55 37.67
C GLY A 341 10.83 -10.11 36.32
N ALA A 342 10.05 -9.89 35.24
CA ALA A 342 10.40 -10.31 33.89
C ALA A 342 11.59 -9.55 33.32
N ILE A 343 11.71 -8.24 33.59
CA ILE A 343 12.89 -7.43 33.25
C ILE A 343 14.11 -7.92 34.06
N GLY A 344 13.92 -8.21 35.34
CA GLY A 344 14.93 -8.81 36.20
C GLY A 344 16.06 -7.87 36.63
N ASP A 345 15.85 -6.53 36.58
CA ASP A 345 16.85 -5.55 36.99
C ASP A 345 16.94 -5.45 38.51
N LYS A 346 18.19 -5.53 39.05
CA LYS A 346 18.45 -5.49 40.49
C LYS A 346 17.97 -4.21 41.18
N SER A 347 17.84 -3.10 40.47
CA SER A 347 17.35 -1.83 41.04
C SER A 347 15.88 -1.92 41.52
N ALA A 348 15.12 -2.93 41.08
CA ALA A 348 13.77 -3.18 41.54
C ALA A 348 13.72 -3.88 42.93
N PHE A 349 14.86 -4.30 43.51
CA PHE A 349 14.90 -5.11 44.71
C PHE A 349 14.16 -4.46 45.88
N ASP A 350 14.52 -3.22 46.25
CA ASP A 350 13.92 -2.54 47.40
C ASP A 350 12.40 -2.31 47.22
N ALA A 351 11.97 -1.96 46.02
CA ALA A 351 10.56 -1.75 45.72
C ALA A 351 9.75 -3.05 45.82
N LEU A 352 10.29 -4.15 45.29
CA LEU A 352 9.66 -5.46 45.37
C LEU A 352 9.68 -6.00 46.80
N LEU A 353 10.76 -5.78 47.54
CA LEU A 353 10.87 -6.21 48.96
C LEU A 353 9.85 -5.48 49.80
N SER A 354 9.63 -4.18 49.61
CA SER A 354 8.65 -3.39 50.36
C SER A 354 7.22 -3.99 50.25
N VAL A 355 6.84 -4.52 49.07
CA VAL A 355 5.54 -5.18 48.88
C VAL A 355 5.33 -6.33 49.87
N THR A 356 6.39 -7.08 50.20
CA THR A 356 6.29 -8.26 51.08
C THR A 356 6.00 -7.89 52.55
N TYR A 357 6.16 -6.63 52.93
CA TYR A 357 5.86 -6.13 54.27
C TYR A 357 4.51 -5.43 54.39
N LEU A 358 3.82 -5.24 53.26
CA LEU A 358 2.55 -4.56 53.20
C LEU A 358 1.37 -5.57 53.25
N ASN A 359 0.20 -5.07 53.60
CA ASN A 359 -1.01 -5.92 53.73
C ASN A 359 -1.69 -6.21 52.38
N TYR A 360 -0.91 -6.73 51.43
CA TYR A 360 -1.43 -7.21 50.17
C TYR A 360 -1.99 -8.64 50.28
N PRO A 361 -2.94 -9.02 49.39
CA PRO A 361 -3.38 -10.41 49.29
C PRO A 361 -2.24 -11.39 48.93
N GLU A 362 -2.36 -12.65 49.34
CA GLU A 362 -1.30 -13.67 49.10
C GLU A 362 -0.85 -13.80 47.63
N PRO A 363 -1.73 -13.71 46.62
CA PRO A 363 -1.25 -13.72 45.20
C PRO A 363 -0.22 -12.62 44.88
N VAL A 364 -0.38 -11.41 45.44
CA VAL A 364 0.55 -10.29 45.23
C VAL A 364 1.85 -10.54 46.00
N LEU A 365 1.78 -11.02 47.24
CA LEU A 365 2.96 -11.34 48.07
C LEU A 365 3.78 -12.48 47.42
N SER A 366 3.10 -13.51 46.88
CA SER A 366 3.75 -14.60 46.17
C SER A 366 4.44 -14.13 44.90
N ALA A 367 3.78 -13.27 44.09
CA ALA A 367 4.35 -12.68 42.88
C ALA A 367 5.60 -11.82 43.22
N ALA A 368 5.56 -11.02 44.28
CA ALA A 368 6.69 -10.22 44.73
C ALA A 368 7.91 -11.07 45.12
N ARG A 369 7.68 -12.15 45.90
CA ARG A 369 8.75 -13.10 46.25
C ARG A 369 9.35 -13.78 45.01
N GLN A 370 8.51 -14.18 44.06
CA GLN A 370 8.96 -14.77 42.79
C GLN A 370 9.78 -13.77 41.96
N ALA A 371 9.31 -12.51 41.83
CA ALA A 371 10.02 -11.46 41.13
C ALA A 371 11.39 -11.18 41.76
N LEU A 372 11.47 -11.11 43.11
CA LEU A 372 12.73 -10.94 43.82
C LEU A 372 13.73 -12.07 43.54
N ALA A 373 13.25 -13.33 43.49
CA ALA A 373 14.10 -14.48 43.17
C ALA A 373 14.61 -14.49 41.71
N GLY A 374 13.94 -13.77 40.81
CA GLY A 374 14.29 -13.65 39.40
C GLY A 374 15.23 -12.51 39.08
N LEU A 375 15.57 -11.64 40.03
CA LEU A 375 16.49 -10.48 39.77
C LEU A 375 17.91 -10.95 39.45
N ARG A 376 18.53 -10.27 38.48
CA ARG A 376 19.90 -10.55 38.02
C ARG A 376 20.88 -9.61 38.72
N TRP A 377 21.85 -10.21 39.42
CA TRP A 377 22.85 -9.50 40.22
C TRP A 377 24.12 -9.24 39.40
#